data_154a861a827ed33dceefa94048ea259f
#
_entry.id   154a861a827ed33dceefa94048ea259f
#
_cell.length_a   1.000
_cell.length_b   1.000
_cell.length_c   1.000
_cell.angle_alpha   90.00
_cell.angle_beta   90.00
_cell.angle_gamma   90.00
#
_symmetry.space_group_name_H-M   'P 1'
#
loop_
_entity.id
_entity.type
_entity.pdbx_description
1 polymer ?
#
loop_
_entity_poly.entity_id
_entity_poly.type
_entity_poly.pdbx_seq_one_letter_code
_entity_poly.pdbx_strand_id
1 'polypeptide(L)'
;MNVLWLQSAGCGGCTMSLLCAESPNVLDLLAGAGIRFLWHPALSVESGAEVRALLAAIEAGDVALDVLCIEGSIATGPRGTGRYQILSGTGVPMLDWLRRLAPLAGDVVAVGTCATYGGITTAGGNPSEAVGVQ
;
A
#
# COMPACT_ATOMS: atom_id res chain seq x y z
N MET A 1 15.47 -7.42 -2.54
CA MET A 1 14.03 -7.62 -2.29
C MET A 1 13.27 -6.39 -2.75
N ASN A 2 12.40 -6.53 -3.73
CA ASN A 2 11.60 -5.45 -4.32
C ASN A 2 10.31 -5.28 -3.53
N VAL A 3 10.09 -4.10 -2.99
CA VAL A 3 8.95 -3.77 -2.13
C VAL A 3 8.13 -2.65 -2.76
N LEU A 4 6.85 -2.90 -2.97
CA LEU A 4 5.88 -1.86 -3.31
C LEU A 4 5.07 -1.52 -2.06
N TRP A 5 5.05 -0.23 -1.68
CA TRP A 5 4.26 0.25 -0.55
C TRP A 5 3.08 1.07 -1.04
N LEU A 6 1.88 0.60 -0.77
CA LEU A 6 0.65 1.32 -1.09
C LEU A 6 -0.02 1.82 0.19
N GLN A 7 -0.35 3.10 0.21
CA GLN A 7 -1.12 3.71 1.28
C GLN A 7 -2.60 3.74 0.89
N SER A 8 -3.41 3.02 1.65
CA SER A 8 -4.85 2.95 1.51
C SER A 8 -5.54 3.87 2.55
N ALA A 9 -6.73 3.52 3.02
CA ALA A 9 -7.50 4.37 3.93
C ALA A 9 -6.94 4.32 5.37
N GLY A 10 -6.33 5.40 5.81
CA GLY A 10 -5.72 5.48 7.15
C GLY A 10 -5.17 6.86 7.45
N CYS A 11 -4.46 6.99 8.56
CA CYS A 11 -3.90 8.26 9.02
C CYS A 11 -2.46 8.53 8.54
N GLY A 12 -1.80 7.56 7.87
CA GLY A 12 -0.38 7.67 7.50
C GLY A 12 0.60 7.49 8.67
N GLY A 13 0.10 7.16 9.85
CA GLY A 13 0.91 7.07 11.06
C GLY A 13 1.97 5.96 11.03
N CYS A 14 1.75 4.90 10.27
CA CYS A 14 2.73 3.82 10.17
C CYS A 14 3.94 4.25 9.34
N THR A 15 3.73 4.95 8.23
CA THR A 15 4.81 5.62 7.48
C THR A 15 5.58 6.61 8.37
N MET A 16 4.87 7.44 9.14
CA MET A 16 5.53 8.38 10.06
C MET A 16 6.34 7.67 11.12
N SER A 17 5.82 6.57 11.68
CA SER A 17 6.55 5.74 12.66
C SER A 17 7.81 5.13 12.04
N LEU A 18 7.73 4.63 10.81
CA LEU A 18 8.90 4.12 10.08
C LEU A 18 9.97 5.20 9.88
N LEU A 19 9.56 6.41 9.47
CA LEU A 19 10.47 7.53 9.22
C LEU A 19 11.10 8.08 10.51
N CYS A 20 10.43 7.92 11.66
CA CYS A 20 10.93 8.32 12.97
C CYS A 20 11.74 7.22 13.68
N ALA A 21 11.94 6.05 13.07
CA ALA A 21 12.74 4.99 13.65
C ALA A 21 14.22 5.42 13.76
N GLU A 22 14.84 5.15 14.90
CA GLU A 22 16.21 5.59 15.18
C GLU A 22 17.24 4.43 15.10
N SER A 23 16.83 3.22 15.46
CA SER A 23 17.75 2.07 15.50
C SER A 23 17.01 0.75 15.19
N PRO A 24 17.12 0.20 13.98
CA PRO A 24 17.71 0.85 12.80
C PRO A 24 16.87 2.02 12.30
N ASN A 25 17.49 3.03 11.74
CA ASN A 25 16.76 4.05 10.99
C ASN A 25 16.39 3.53 9.59
N VAL A 26 15.55 4.27 8.85
CA VAL A 26 15.07 3.81 7.54
C VAL A 26 16.21 3.59 6.53
N LEU A 27 17.27 4.39 6.58
CA LEU A 27 18.41 4.25 5.66
C LEU A 27 19.23 3.01 6.00
N ASP A 28 19.46 2.74 7.28
CA ASP A 28 20.12 1.53 7.75
C ASP A 28 19.32 0.28 7.39
N LEU A 29 17.99 0.36 7.49
CA LEU A 29 17.09 -0.72 7.09
C LEU A 29 17.21 -1.02 5.59
N LEU A 30 17.15 0.01 4.76
CA LEU A 30 17.25 -0.15 3.30
C LEU A 30 18.61 -0.71 2.89
N ALA A 31 19.70 -0.17 3.46
CA ALA A 31 21.07 -0.61 3.15
C ALA A 31 21.36 -2.02 3.69
N GLY A 32 20.96 -2.29 4.94
CA GLY A 32 21.28 -3.53 5.64
C GLY A 32 20.45 -4.73 5.22
N ALA A 33 19.16 -4.54 4.93
CA ALA A 33 18.25 -5.62 4.58
C ALA A 33 18.13 -5.90 3.08
N GLY A 34 18.86 -5.17 2.23
CA GLY A 34 18.77 -5.31 0.78
C GLY A 34 17.36 -4.99 0.23
N ILE A 35 16.64 -4.10 0.92
CA ILE A 35 15.31 -3.65 0.52
C ILE A 35 15.46 -2.58 -0.56
N ARG A 36 14.73 -2.77 -1.66
CA ARG A 36 14.54 -1.77 -2.70
C ARG A 36 13.07 -1.42 -2.76
N PHE A 37 12.71 -0.21 -2.36
CA PHE A 37 11.38 0.29 -2.66
C PHE A 37 11.23 0.50 -4.17
N LEU A 38 10.30 -0.23 -4.77
CA LEU A 38 9.84 0.07 -6.14
C LEU A 38 9.11 1.40 -6.14
N TRP A 39 8.29 1.61 -5.12
CA TRP A 39 7.68 2.89 -4.82
C TRP A 39 7.19 2.92 -3.37
N HIS A 40 7.27 4.11 -2.75
CA HIS A 40 6.75 4.41 -1.41
C HIS A 40 6.22 5.84 -1.40
N PRO A 41 5.01 6.12 -0.90
CA PRO A 41 4.35 7.41 -1.05
C PRO A 41 5.09 8.60 -0.41
N ALA A 42 5.95 8.35 0.58
CA ALA A 42 6.70 9.39 1.27
C ALA A 42 8.20 9.39 0.98
N LEU A 43 8.76 8.35 0.35
CA LEU A 43 10.20 8.21 0.11
C LEU A 43 10.57 8.28 -1.37
N SER A 44 9.65 7.91 -2.27
CA SER A 44 9.89 7.93 -3.71
C SER A 44 9.62 9.31 -4.30
N VAL A 45 10.38 9.66 -5.32
CA VAL A 45 10.22 10.92 -6.07
C VAL A 45 9.28 10.75 -7.28
N GLU A 46 9.12 9.52 -7.74
CA GLU A 46 8.25 9.17 -8.87
C GLU A 46 6.79 9.44 -8.51
N SER A 47 6.06 9.98 -9.46
CA SER A 47 4.65 10.30 -9.31
C SER A 47 3.87 10.13 -10.63
N GLY A 48 2.56 10.14 -10.54
CA GLY A 48 1.68 10.21 -11.71
C GLY A 48 1.95 9.15 -12.77
N ALA A 49 2.47 9.55 -13.93
CA ALA A 49 2.68 8.66 -15.07
C ALA A 49 3.73 7.57 -14.80
N GLU A 50 4.78 7.93 -14.05
CA GLU A 50 5.88 7.00 -13.72
C GLU A 50 5.39 5.87 -12.81
N VAL A 51 4.58 6.18 -11.80
CA VAL A 51 3.98 5.17 -10.92
C VAL A 51 3.01 4.28 -11.71
N ARG A 52 2.21 4.85 -12.62
CA ARG A 52 1.34 4.03 -13.47
C ARG A 52 2.13 3.10 -14.38
N ALA A 53 3.24 3.56 -14.96
CA ALA A 53 4.13 2.74 -15.77
C ALA A 53 4.75 1.60 -14.94
N LEU A 54 5.17 1.88 -13.71
CA LEU A 54 5.66 0.86 -12.78
C LEU A 54 4.58 -0.20 -12.48
N LEU A 55 3.36 0.23 -12.15
CA LEU A 55 2.27 -0.71 -11.87
C LEU A 55 1.95 -1.59 -13.09
N ALA A 56 1.95 -1.02 -14.29
CA ALA A 56 1.77 -1.77 -15.53
C ALA A 56 2.91 -2.77 -15.78
N ALA A 57 4.16 -2.39 -15.49
CA ALA A 57 5.32 -3.28 -15.62
C ALA A 57 5.27 -4.45 -14.61
N ILE A 58 4.76 -4.22 -13.39
CA ILE A 58 4.52 -5.29 -12.42
C ILE A 58 3.42 -6.24 -12.94
N GLU A 59 2.30 -5.71 -13.45
CA GLU A 59 1.22 -6.52 -14.01
C GLU A 59 1.67 -7.35 -15.24
N ALA A 60 2.58 -6.80 -16.05
CA ALA A 60 3.15 -7.50 -17.20
C ALA A 60 4.20 -8.57 -16.81
N GLY A 61 4.68 -8.56 -15.56
CA GLY A 61 5.75 -9.44 -15.11
C GLY A 61 7.16 -8.95 -15.46
N ASP A 62 7.29 -7.74 -16.00
CA ASP A 62 8.58 -7.13 -16.34
C ASP A 62 9.35 -6.69 -15.08
N VAL A 63 8.64 -6.41 -14.00
CA VAL A 63 9.18 -6.05 -12.69
C VAL A 63 8.67 -7.03 -11.65
N ALA A 64 9.58 -7.77 -11.03
CA ALA A 64 9.24 -8.70 -9.95
C ALA A 64 8.80 -7.92 -8.70
N LEU A 65 7.70 -8.36 -8.08
CA LEU A 65 7.18 -7.85 -6.83
C LEU A 65 7.38 -8.90 -5.74
N ASP A 66 8.38 -8.69 -4.88
CA ASP A 66 8.65 -9.63 -3.79
C ASP A 66 7.68 -9.42 -2.63
N VAL A 67 7.47 -8.15 -2.24
CA VAL A 67 6.57 -7.80 -1.13
C VAL A 67 5.66 -6.64 -1.50
N LEU A 68 4.36 -6.83 -1.27
CA LEU A 68 3.36 -5.77 -1.29
C LEU A 68 3.03 -5.34 0.14
N CYS A 69 3.49 -4.15 0.55
CA CYS A 69 3.11 -3.54 1.81
C CYS A 69 1.84 -2.71 1.64
N ILE A 70 0.85 -2.97 2.48
CA ILE A 70 -0.41 -2.22 2.51
C ILE A 70 -0.50 -1.49 3.84
N GLU A 71 -0.48 -0.16 3.81
CA GLU A 71 -0.74 0.71 4.95
C GLU A 71 -2.16 1.26 4.87
N GLY A 72 -2.89 1.18 5.98
CA GLY A 72 -4.29 1.60 6.02
C GLY A 72 -5.26 0.46 5.65
N SER A 73 -6.53 0.65 5.98
CA SER A 73 -7.59 -0.29 5.68
C SER A 73 -8.02 -0.22 4.21
N ILE A 74 -8.72 -1.23 3.76
CA ILE A 74 -9.25 -1.30 2.40
C ILE A 74 -10.71 -0.81 2.43
N ALA A 75 -10.97 0.37 1.86
CA ALA A 75 -12.33 0.88 1.69
C ALA A 75 -13.03 0.09 0.59
N THR A 76 -13.96 -0.77 0.96
CA THR A 76 -14.69 -1.59 -0.01
C THR A 76 -15.95 -0.90 -0.52
N GLY A 77 -16.43 0.16 0.14
CA GLY A 77 -17.66 0.86 -0.19
C GLY A 77 -17.58 1.73 -1.46
N PRO A 78 -18.73 2.20 -1.96
CA PRO A 78 -20.07 1.82 -1.53
C PRO A 78 -20.49 0.46 -2.13
N ARG A 79 -21.15 -0.35 -1.36
CA ARG A 79 -21.70 -1.65 -1.78
C ARG A 79 -20.66 -2.57 -2.44
N GLY A 80 -19.46 -2.68 -1.85
CA GLY A 80 -18.39 -3.54 -2.33
C GLY A 80 -17.65 -3.06 -3.59
N THR A 81 -17.95 -1.86 -4.12
CA THR A 81 -17.32 -1.36 -5.36
C THR A 81 -15.93 -0.77 -5.17
N GLY A 82 -15.52 -0.49 -3.93
CA GLY A 82 -14.24 0.16 -3.62
C GLY A 82 -14.15 1.63 -4.05
N ARG A 83 -15.23 2.22 -4.56
CA ARG A 83 -15.18 3.53 -5.22
C ARG A 83 -15.02 4.72 -4.27
N TYR A 84 -15.05 4.50 -2.96
CA TYR A 84 -14.70 5.55 -2.01
C TYR A 84 -13.20 5.90 -2.02
N GLN A 85 -12.35 5.02 -2.56
CA GLN A 85 -10.94 5.30 -2.71
C GLN A 85 -10.46 4.90 -4.11
N ILE A 86 -10.16 5.90 -4.92
CA ILE A 86 -9.60 5.75 -6.27
C ILE A 86 -8.11 6.04 -6.21
N LEU A 87 -7.28 5.16 -6.78
CA LEU A 87 -5.87 5.45 -6.92
C LEU A 87 -5.68 6.61 -7.90
N SER A 88 -5.05 7.66 -7.43
CA SER A 88 -4.94 8.93 -8.15
C SER A 88 -4.43 8.75 -9.59
N GLY A 89 -5.10 9.39 -10.53
CA GLY A 89 -4.73 9.38 -11.94
C GLY A 89 -5.06 8.10 -12.71
N THR A 90 -5.63 7.07 -12.06
CA THR A 90 -5.95 5.79 -12.72
C THR A 90 -7.44 5.62 -13.03
N GLY A 91 -8.30 6.29 -12.27
CA GLY A 91 -9.76 6.06 -12.30
C GLY A 91 -10.19 4.70 -11.74
N VAL A 92 -9.25 3.89 -11.24
CA VAL A 92 -9.46 2.53 -10.73
C VAL A 92 -9.45 2.54 -9.20
N PRO A 93 -10.41 1.88 -8.53
CA PRO A 93 -10.42 1.74 -7.08
C PRO A 93 -9.14 1.11 -6.54
N MET A 94 -8.69 1.59 -5.36
CA MET A 94 -7.57 0.98 -4.64
C MET A 94 -7.82 -0.51 -4.38
N LEU A 95 -9.04 -0.87 -4.03
CA LEU A 95 -9.46 -2.27 -3.86
C LEU A 95 -9.12 -3.14 -5.09
N ASP A 96 -9.37 -2.64 -6.29
CA ASP A 96 -9.10 -3.39 -7.52
C ASP A 96 -7.61 -3.46 -7.83
N TRP A 97 -6.84 -2.42 -7.51
CA TRP A 97 -5.39 -2.47 -7.58
C TRP A 97 -4.81 -3.52 -6.63
N LEU A 98 -5.28 -3.56 -5.39
CA LEU A 98 -4.83 -4.56 -4.43
C LEU A 98 -5.17 -5.99 -4.90
N ARG A 99 -6.36 -6.20 -5.46
CA ARG A 99 -6.76 -7.50 -6.02
C ARG A 99 -5.89 -7.97 -7.20
N ARG A 100 -5.39 -7.03 -8.01
CA ARG A 100 -4.49 -7.34 -9.13
C ARG A 100 -3.07 -7.60 -8.67
N LEU A 101 -2.56 -6.81 -7.71
CA LEU A 101 -1.17 -6.86 -7.30
C LEU A 101 -0.88 -7.96 -6.27
N ALA A 102 -1.81 -8.23 -5.35
CA ALA A 102 -1.60 -9.23 -4.31
C ALA A 102 -1.25 -10.64 -4.85
N PRO A 103 -1.90 -11.14 -5.91
CA PRO A 103 -1.52 -12.44 -6.49
C PRO A 103 -0.15 -12.45 -7.19
N LEU A 104 0.42 -11.28 -7.49
CA LEU A 104 1.71 -11.13 -8.16
C LEU A 104 2.86 -10.97 -7.16
N ALA A 105 2.54 -10.65 -5.90
CA ALA A 105 3.52 -10.50 -4.84
C ALA A 105 3.92 -11.86 -4.25
N GLY A 106 5.18 -12.00 -3.89
CA GLY A 106 5.64 -13.15 -3.12
C GLY A 106 5.00 -13.18 -1.73
N ASP A 107 4.94 -12.01 -1.07
CA ASP A 107 4.29 -11.81 0.22
C ASP A 107 3.45 -10.54 0.24
N VAL A 108 2.37 -10.55 1.03
CA VAL A 108 1.54 -9.38 1.32
C VAL A 108 1.63 -9.04 2.79
N VAL A 109 2.03 -7.82 3.11
CA VAL A 109 2.25 -7.35 4.48
C VAL A 109 1.25 -6.26 4.85
N ALA A 110 0.41 -6.53 5.83
CA ALA A 110 -0.47 -5.54 6.44
C ALA A 110 0.31 -4.70 7.45
N VAL A 111 0.48 -3.40 7.18
CA VAL A 111 1.25 -2.49 8.02
C VAL A 111 0.34 -1.69 8.93
N GLY A 112 0.42 -2.01 10.22
CA GLY A 112 -0.31 -1.33 11.29
C GLY A 112 -1.76 -1.79 11.44
N THR A 113 -2.41 -1.26 12.48
CA THR A 113 -3.75 -1.68 12.93
C THR A 113 -4.84 -1.49 11.88
N CYS A 114 -4.76 -0.42 11.08
CA CYS A 114 -5.75 -0.16 10.04
C CYS A 114 -5.69 -1.24 8.95
N ALA A 115 -4.50 -1.58 8.48
CA ALA A 115 -4.33 -2.61 7.47
C ALA A 115 -4.69 -3.99 8.00
N THR A 116 -4.39 -4.28 9.28
CA THR A 116 -4.65 -5.61 9.86
C THR A 116 -6.11 -5.82 10.24
N TYR A 117 -6.76 -4.81 10.82
CA TYR A 117 -8.07 -4.97 11.47
C TYR A 117 -9.13 -3.95 11.01
N GLY A 118 -8.80 -3.06 10.08
CA GLY A 118 -9.66 -1.93 9.69
C GLY A 118 -9.39 -0.65 10.46
N GLY A 119 -9.03 -0.72 11.74
CA GLY A 119 -8.59 0.41 12.56
C GLY A 119 -9.57 1.57 12.65
N ILE A 120 -9.04 2.79 12.59
CA ILE A 120 -9.83 4.02 12.76
C ILE A 120 -10.93 4.19 11.70
N THR A 121 -10.74 3.69 10.50
CA THR A 121 -11.69 3.84 9.40
C THR A 121 -12.94 2.98 9.55
N THR A 122 -12.90 1.96 10.41
CA THR A 122 -14.07 1.12 10.76
C THR A 122 -14.81 1.64 11.98
N ALA A 123 -14.32 2.72 12.63
CA ALA A 123 -14.94 3.27 13.83
C ALA A 123 -16.36 3.79 13.55
N GLY A 124 -17.23 3.70 14.56
CA GLY A 124 -18.64 4.07 14.43
C GLY A 124 -19.40 3.07 13.58
N GLY A 125 -20.17 3.54 12.62
CA GLY A 125 -20.98 2.69 11.72
C GLY A 125 -20.23 2.13 10.51
N ASN A 126 -18.92 2.23 10.45
CA ASN A 126 -18.08 1.86 9.29
C ASN A 126 -18.64 2.36 7.94
N PRO A 127 -18.80 3.68 7.74
CA PRO A 127 -19.47 4.23 6.56
C PRO A 127 -18.69 3.98 5.26
N SER A 128 -17.40 3.67 5.35
CA SER A 128 -16.53 3.33 4.21
C SER A 128 -16.55 1.85 3.86
N GLU A 129 -17.27 1.02 4.62
CA GLU A 129 -17.23 -0.44 4.48
C GLU A 129 -15.78 -0.94 4.51
N ALA A 130 -14.94 -0.32 5.35
CA ALA A 130 -13.52 -0.64 5.41
C ALA A 130 -13.27 -1.99 6.08
N VAL A 131 -12.27 -2.70 5.58
CA VAL A 131 -11.83 -4.00 6.12
C VAL A 131 -10.30 -4.03 6.26
N GLY A 132 -9.78 -4.95 7.05
CA GLY A 132 -8.36 -5.29 7.04
C GLY A 132 -7.98 -6.13 5.83
N VAL A 133 -6.68 -6.31 5.64
CA VAL A 133 -6.12 -7.28 4.68
C VAL A 133 -6.39 -8.68 5.22
N GLN A 134 -7.04 -9.51 4.44
CA GLN A 134 -7.38 -10.90 4.79
C GLN A 134 -6.76 -11.86 3.78
#